data_b032a81411ba8df9f109a11e461c4195
#
_entry.id   b032a81411ba8df9f109a11e461c4195
#
_cell.length_a   1.000
_cell.length_b   1.000
_cell.length_c   1.000
_cell.angle_alpha   90.00
_cell.angle_beta   90.00
_cell.angle_gamma   90.00
#
_symmetry.space_group_name_H-M   'P 1'
#
loop_
_entity.id
_entity.type
_entity.pdbx_description
1 polymer ?
#
loop_
_entity_poly.entity_id
_entity_poly.type
_entity_poly.pdbx_seq_one_letter_code
_entity_poly.pdbx_strand_id
1 'polypeptide(L)'
;VHHWLRRLTGISAIALLSVICGVAQDSQPAQSTPSAPEAKKKQYKDQQEYTLYDSASKETDPNKKLQILNTWKEKYPDSDFKEERLKILLDTYQKLGQAAKMVDTAKEILAIDPKDVTALYWITFLAPSSGGTSADALATATKAANGLLAAEKPAGTNDDAWKTAKMTFDATAYKTLGWVAMVQKNNADAETNFKKSLQIDPKSGEVAYWLGQVLLAHSIADKKPELQSEALYYFARAAAYDGPGALNPDGRKKVDDYLTKAYTTLHGDTSGLADIKTTAKANATPPADFKIKTAMEIAAEKEEELKKTNPELALWLNIKGQLLSPDGQQYFDSSMKGAQVPKLKGWIVKANPATRSKELLVSMEGKDQAADVTLKLVGTDGTTAAPLTGKPELGDEVEFEGVGESFTKDPLMVTFTTEKSKITGLKEEKIAPTHRAAHK
;
A
#
# COMPACT_ATOMS: atom_id res chain seq x y z
N VAL A 1 -2.21 -14.67 9.68
CA VAL A 1 -2.70 -13.72 8.68
C VAL A 1 -3.73 -14.36 7.74
N HIS A 2 -3.77 -15.70 7.56
CA HIS A 2 -4.61 -16.37 6.55
C HIS A 2 -6.05 -16.72 6.97
N HIS A 3 -6.44 -16.59 8.23
CA HIS A 3 -7.73 -17.15 8.70
C HIS A 3 -8.97 -16.25 8.54
N TRP A 4 -8.83 -14.97 8.26
CA TRP A 4 -9.99 -14.06 8.18
C TRP A 4 -10.45 -13.73 6.75
N LEU A 5 -9.67 -14.06 5.74
CA LEU A 5 -10.03 -13.89 4.31
C LEU A 5 -11.22 -14.78 3.86
N ARG A 6 -11.59 -15.79 4.64
CA ARG A 6 -12.67 -16.74 4.29
C ARG A 6 -14.10 -16.17 4.36
N ARG A 7 -14.30 -14.92 4.79
CA ARG A 7 -15.64 -14.32 4.93
C ARG A 7 -15.90 -13.09 4.04
N LEU A 8 -15.10 -12.87 3.00
CA LEU A 8 -15.17 -11.65 2.17
C LEU A 8 -15.96 -11.80 0.86
N THR A 9 -16.72 -12.86 0.65
CA THR A 9 -17.50 -13.00 -0.57
C THR A 9 -18.79 -12.21 -0.52
N GLY A 10 -18.74 -10.96 -0.99
CA GLY A 10 -19.92 -10.21 -1.40
C GLY A 10 -20.48 -10.77 -2.69
N ILE A 11 -21.60 -11.50 -2.60
CA ILE A 11 -22.32 -12.09 -3.73
C ILE A 11 -23.01 -10.96 -4.51
N SER A 12 -22.38 -10.41 -5.54
CA SER A 12 -23.00 -9.39 -6.42
C SER A 12 -22.80 -9.62 -7.92
N ALA A 13 -22.31 -10.79 -8.36
CA ALA A 13 -22.07 -11.06 -9.78
C ALA A 13 -23.11 -12.01 -10.43
N ILE A 14 -24.27 -12.23 -9.81
CA ILE A 14 -25.16 -13.37 -10.12
C ILE A 14 -26.13 -13.10 -11.29
N ALA A 15 -26.33 -11.87 -11.73
CA ALA A 15 -27.40 -11.53 -12.67
C ALA A 15 -27.07 -11.70 -14.16
N LEU A 16 -25.84 -11.97 -14.54
CA LEU A 16 -25.40 -11.94 -15.96
C LEU A 16 -25.33 -13.29 -16.67
N LEU A 17 -25.38 -14.40 -15.94
CA LEU A 17 -25.20 -15.75 -16.54
C LEU A 17 -26.52 -16.44 -16.97
N SER A 18 -27.68 -15.91 -16.57
CA SER A 18 -28.98 -16.51 -16.91
C SER A 18 -29.43 -16.30 -18.38
N VAL A 19 -28.69 -15.52 -19.17
CA VAL A 19 -29.07 -15.16 -20.55
C VAL A 19 -28.48 -16.11 -21.62
N ILE A 20 -27.53 -16.98 -21.24
CA ILE A 20 -26.81 -17.83 -22.21
C ILE A 20 -27.48 -19.17 -22.50
N CYS A 21 -28.52 -19.57 -21.77
CA CYS A 21 -29.30 -20.75 -22.06
C CYS A 21 -30.49 -20.45 -23.00
N GLY A 22 -30.21 -19.95 -24.20
CA GLY A 22 -31.21 -19.86 -25.27
C GLY A 22 -31.40 -21.21 -25.92
N VAL A 23 -32.61 -21.77 -25.82
CA VAL A 23 -33.04 -23.01 -26.48
C VAL A 23 -32.99 -22.79 -27.98
N ALA A 24 -32.22 -23.57 -28.70
CA ALA A 24 -32.24 -23.59 -30.16
C ALA A 24 -33.59 -24.17 -30.63
N GLN A 25 -34.39 -23.33 -31.28
CA GLN A 25 -35.60 -23.72 -31.95
C GLN A 25 -35.32 -23.95 -33.44
N ASP A 26 -35.76 -25.10 -33.92
CA ASP A 26 -35.65 -25.62 -35.28
C ASP A 26 -35.97 -24.60 -36.40
N SER A 27 -35.17 -24.57 -37.45
CA SER A 27 -35.61 -24.11 -38.78
C SER A 27 -34.77 -24.74 -39.90
N GLN A 28 -35.46 -25.46 -40.68
CA GLN A 28 -35.36 -26.09 -42.02
C GLN A 28 -34.09 -25.92 -42.90
N PRO A 29 -33.91 -26.85 -43.88
CA PRO A 29 -32.61 -27.23 -44.39
C PRO A 29 -32.20 -26.49 -45.65
N ALA A 30 -30.91 -26.24 -45.80
CA ALA A 30 -30.28 -25.87 -47.08
C ALA A 30 -28.97 -26.65 -47.26
N GLN A 31 -28.98 -27.44 -48.30
CA GLN A 31 -27.89 -27.95 -49.15
C GLN A 31 -26.57 -28.48 -48.57
N SER A 32 -26.32 -29.67 -48.98
CA SER A 32 -25.22 -30.61 -48.74
C SER A 32 -23.81 -30.09 -49.01
N THR A 33 -22.97 -30.20 -47.99
CA THR A 33 -21.52 -30.34 -48.05
C THR A 33 -21.08 -31.57 -47.26
N PRO A 34 -19.91 -32.22 -47.48
CA PRO A 34 -19.63 -33.58 -47.03
C PRO A 34 -19.67 -33.69 -45.52
N SER A 35 -20.40 -34.70 -45.05
CA SER A 35 -20.75 -34.92 -43.63
C SER A 35 -19.54 -35.16 -42.75
N ALA A 36 -19.41 -34.29 -41.73
CA ALA A 36 -18.84 -34.69 -40.46
C ALA A 36 -19.64 -35.88 -39.87
N PRO A 37 -19.06 -36.76 -39.05
CA PRO A 37 -19.78 -37.90 -38.48
C PRO A 37 -21.04 -37.39 -37.76
N GLU A 38 -22.21 -37.94 -38.14
CA GLU A 38 -23.48 -37.59 -37.53
C GLU A 38 -23.39 -37.77 -36.01
N ALA A 39 -23.53 -36.67 -35.26
CA ALA A 39 -23.61 -36.72 -33.82
C ALA A 39 -24.78 -37.61 -33.41
N LYS A 40 -24.52 -38.65 -32.64
CA LYS A 40 -25.51 -39.61 -32.18
C LYS A 40 -26.63 -38.82 -31.45
N LYS A 41 -27.87 -38.88 -31.94
CA LYS A 41 -29.02 -38.20 -31.32
C LYS A 41 -29.20 -38.71 -29.90
N LYS A 42 -29.13 -37.78 -28.89
CA LYS A 42 -29.37 -38.09 -27.49
C LYS A 42 -30.79 -38.65 -27.32
N GLN A 43 -30.93 -39.74 -26.55
CA GLN A 43 -32.22 -40.37 -26.28
C GLN A 43 -32.36 -40.71 -24.80
N TYR A 44 -33.54 -40.48 -24.23
CA TYR A 44 -33.87 -41.00 -22.90
C TYR A 44 -33.92 -42.52 -22.93
N LYS A 45 -33.43 -43.16 -21.89
CA LYS A 45 -33.44 -44.65 -21.80
C LYS A 45 -34.86 -45.18 -21.74
N ASP A 46 -35.77 -44.43 -21.08
CA ASP A 46 -37.19 -44.76 -20.96
C ASP A 46 -38.01 -43.50 -20.55
N GLN A 47 -39.33 -43.67 -20.45
CA GLN A 47 -40.26 -42.60 -20.03
C GLN A 47 -39.98 -42.09 -18.59
N GLN A 48 -39.43 -42.93 -17.72
CA GLN A 48 -39.13 -42.51 -16.34
C GLN A 48 -37.94 -41.56 -16.30
N GLU A 49 -36.93 -41.78 -17.14
CA GLU A 49 -35.81 -40.84 -17.29
C GLU A 49 -36.31 -39.47 -17.76
N TYR A 50 -37.12 -39.42 -18.81
CA TYR A 50 -37.75 -38.18 -19.28
C TYR A 50 -38.54 -37.48 -18.18
N THR A 51 -39.32 -38.22 -17.37
CA THR A 51 -40.09 -37.66 -16.25
C THR A 51 -39.18 -37.04 -15.19
N LEU A 52 -38.03 -37.64 -14.89
CA LEU A 52 -37.05 -37.08 -13.96
C LEU A 52 -36.43 -35.79 -14.50
N TYR A 53 -36.08 -35.74 -15.78
CA TYR A 53 -35.58 -34.55 -16.45
C TYR A 53 -36.63 -33.43 -16.41
N ASP A 54 -37.85 -33.67 -16.82
CA ASP A 54 -38.95 -32.71 -16.86
C ASP A 54 -39.27 -32.18 -15.46
N SER A 55 -39.35 -33.09 -14.47
CA SER A 55 -39.57 -32.71 -13.06
C SER A 55 -38.42 -31.85 -12.49
N ALA A 56 -37.16 -32.21 -12.76
CA ALA A 56 -36.00 -31.41 -12.33
C ALA A 56 -35.98 -30.04 -12.99
N SER A 57 -36.36 -29.95 -14.27
CA SER A 57 -36.38 -28.69 -15.01
C SER A 57 -37.45 -27.72 -14.48
N LYS A 58 -38.61 -28.23 -14.06
CA LYS A 58 -39.77 -27.46 -13.59
C LYS A 58 -39.72 -27.14 -12.08
N GLU A 59 -39.01 -27.96 -11.27
CA GLU A 59 -38.94 -27.75 -9.84
C GLU A 59 -38.21 -26.43 -9.50
N THR A 60 -38.81 -25.64 -8.66
CA THR A 60 -38.27 -24.33 -8.22
C THR A 60 -37.57 -24.36 -6.87
N ASP A 61 -37.96 -25.28 -5.97
CA ASP A 61 -37.28 -25.49 -4.69
C ASP A 61 -35.95 -26.21 -4.92
N PRO A 62 -34.81 -25.58 -4.59
CA PRO A 62 -33.50 -26.16 -4.91
C PRO A 62 -33.23 -27.46 -4.12
N ASN A 63 -33.81 -27.66 -2.93
CA ASN A 63 -33.64 -28.91 -2.17
C ASN A 63 -34.42 -30.07 -2.82
N LYS A 64 -35.66 -29.82 -3.23
CA LYS A 64 -36.47 -30.84 -3.96
C LYS A 64 -35.85 -31.13 -5.31
N LYS A 65 -35.38 -30.12 -6.05
CA LYS A 65 -34.66 -30.27 -7.31
C LYS A 65 -33.42 -31.17 -7.13
N LEU A 66 -32.64 -30.95 -6.09
CA LEU A 66 -31.46 -31.76 -5.77
C LEU A 66 -31.84 -33.24 -5.53
N GLN A 67 -32.94 -33.52 -4.84
CA GLN A 67 -33.44 -34.90 -4.63
C GLN A 67 -33.77 -35.57 -5.95
N ILE A 68 -34.51 -34.88 -6.84
CA ILE A 68 -34.84 -35.39 -8.18
C ILE A 68 -33.58 -35.68 -8.99
N LEU A 69 -32.62 -34.77 -9.00
CA LEU A 69 -31.35 -34.91 -9.74
C LEU A 69 -30.50 -36.05 -9.20
N ASN A 70 -30.47 -36.29 -7.90
CA ASN A 70 -29.79 -37.44 -7.30
C ASN A 70 -30.46 -38.73 -7.68
N THR A 71 -31.78 -38.78 -7.63
CA THR A 71 -32.54 -39.97 -8.12
C THR A 71 -32.26 -40.24 -9.59
N TRP A 72 -32.18 -39.19 -10.42
CA TRP A 72 -31.81 -39.33 -11.84
C TRP A 72 -30.40 -39.86 -12.00
N LYS A 73 -29.42 -39.34 -11.24
CA LYS A 73 -28.01 -39.80 -11.27
C LYS A 73 -27.90 -41.27 -10.85
N GLU A 74 -28.61 -41.71 -9.83
CA GLU A 74 -28.56 -43.06 -9.31
C GLU A 74 -29.20 -44.07 -10.27
N LYS A 75 -30.38 -43.76 -10.85
CA LYS A 75 -31.09 -44.68 -11.75
C LYS A 75 -30.50 -44.71 -13.16
N TYR A 76 -29.93 -43.60 -13.61
CA TYR A 76 -29.43 -43.45 -14.98
C TYR A 76 -28.00 -42.90 -15.00
N PRO A 77 -27.01 -43.59 -14.45
CA PRO A 77 -25.62 -43.14 -14.41
C PRO A 77 -25.03 -42.89 -15.80
N ASP A 78 -25.42 -43.72 -16.79
CA ASP A 78 -24.98 -43.68 -18.19
C ASP A 78 -25.99 -42.98 -19.12
N SER A 79 -26.71 -41.99 -18.63
CA SER A 79 -27.63 -41.15 -19.39
C SER A 79 -26.92 -40.41 -20.52
N ASP A 80 -27.55 -40.36 -21.70
CA ASP A 80 -27.09 -39.49 -22.81
C ASP A 80 -27.23 -37.99 -22.42
N PHE A 81 -28.08 -37.69 -21.42
CA PHE A 81 -28.29 -36.34 -20.86
C PHE A 81 -27.49 -36.08 -19.58
N LYS A 82 -26.39 -36.80 -19.37
CA LYS A 82 -25.51 -36.62 -18.22
C LYS A 82 -24.98 -35.18 -18.12
N GLU A 83 -24.62 -34.58 -19.24
CA GLU A 83 -24.11 -33.20 -19.27
C GLU A 83 -25.19 -32.20 -18.84
N GLU A 84 -26.41 -32.29 -19.36
CA GLU A 84 -27.55 -31.46 -18.99
C GLU A 84 -27.88 -31.60 -17.51
N ARG A 85 -27.88 -32.82 -16.98
CA ARG A 85 -28.08 -33.09 -15.56
C ARG A 85 -27.02 -32.40 -14.71
N LEU A 86 -25.74 -32.45 -15.12
CA LEU A 86 -24.66 -31.81 -14.41
C LEU A 86 -24.81 -30.26 -14.43
N LYS A 87 -25.25 -29.69 -15.56
CA LYS A 87 -25.52 -28.24 -15.67
C LYS A 87 -26.66 -27.81 -14.72
N ILE A 88 -27.74 -28.61 -14.63
CA ILE A 88 -28.83 -28.35 -13.68
C ILE A 88 -28.33 -28.52 -12.22
N LEU A 89 -27.48 -29.50 -11.94
CA LEU A 89 -26.88 -29.70 -10.63
C LEU A 89 -25.99 -28.50 -10.24
N LEU A 90 -25.18 -27.97 -11.15
CA LEU A 90 -24.32 -26.82 -10.92
C LEU A 90 -25.14 -25.59 -10.52
N ASP A 91 -26.23 -25.28 -11.26
CA ASP A 91 -27.16 -24.21 -10.91
C ASP A 91 -27.84 -24.45 -9.55
N THR A 92 -28.24 -25.71 -9.28
CA THR A 92 -28.87 -26.06 -8.00
C THR A 92 -27.92 -25.88 -6.83
N TYR A 93 -26.64 -26.31 -6.95
CA TYR A 93 -25.64 -26.10 -5.91
C TYR A 93 -25.28 -24.61 -5.74
N GLN A 94 -25.33 -23.82 -6.81
CA GLN A 94 -25.19 -22.36 -6.71
C GLN A 94 -26.30 -21.76 -5.83
N LYS A 95 -27.57 -22.12 -6.10
CA LYS A 95 -28.72 -21.64 -5.31
C LYS A 95 -28.65 -22.08 -3.84
N LEU A 96 -28.06 -23.24 -3.57
CA LEU A 96 -27.83 -23.76 -2.22
C LEU A 96 -26.54 -23.24 -1.55
N GLY A 97 -25.72 -22.44 -2.23
CA GLY A 97 -24.45 -21.94 -1.71
C GLY A 97 -23.39 -23.02 -1.46
N GLN A 98 -23.49 -24.18 -2.13
CA GLN A 98 -22.61 -25.33 -1.92
C GLN A 98 -21.35 -25.25 -2.82
N ALA A 99 -20.44 -24.31 -2.57
CA ALA A 99 -19.30 -24.02 -3.41
C ALA A 99 -18.40 -25.23 -3.73
N ALA A 100 -18.14 -26.12 -2.76
CA ALA A 100 -17.34 -27.32 -3.00
C ALA A 100 -18.00 -28.25 -4.02
N LYS A 101 -19.33 -28.45 -3.91
CA LYS A 101 -20.11 -29.26 -4.86
C LYS A 101 -20.16 -28.61 -6.24
N MET A 102 -20.19 -27.30 -6.32
CA MET A 102 -20.09 -26.58 -7.60
C MET A 102 -18.77 -26.89 -8.30
N VAL A 103 -17.64 -26.82 -7.57
CA VAL A 103 -16.32 -27.12 -8.13
C VAL A 103 -16.23 -28.58 -8.61
N ASP A 104 -16.71 -29.54 -7.82
CA ASP A 104 -16.70 -30.94 -8.20
C ASP A 104 -17.57 -31.18 -9.45
N THR A 105 -18.78 -30.61 -9.48
CA THR A 105 -19.70 -30.74 -10.63
C THR A 105 -19.12 -30.06 -11.88
N ALA A 106 -18.49 -28.88 -11.74
CA ALA A 106 -17.85 -28.20 -12.85
C ALA A 106 -16.68 -29.04 -13.43
N LYS A 107 -15.90 -29.71 -12.58
CA LYS A 107 -14.88 -30.67 -13.05
C LYS A 107 -15.48 -31.85 -13.83
N GLU A 108 -16.63 -32.39 -13.37
CA GLU A 108 -17.35 -33.43 -14.12
C GLU A 108 -17.84 -32.92 -15.49
N ILE A 109 -18.32 -31.68 -15.58
CA ILE A 109 -18.69 -31.04 -16.85
C ILE A 109 -17.48 -30.92 -17.78
N LEU A 110 -16.33 -30.38 -17.26
CA LEU A 110 -15.12 -30.23 -18.07
C LEU A 110 -14.49 -31.55 -18.51
N ALA A 111 -14.81 -32.66 -17.85
CA ALA A 111 -14.43 -33.99 -18.33
C ALA A 111 -15.24 -34.44 -19.59
N ILE A 112 -16.44 -33.87 -19.81
CA ILE A 112 -17.30 -34.12 -20.98
C ILE A 112 -17.02 -33.06 -22.04
N ASP A 113 -17.12 -31.78 -21.68
CA ASP A 113 -16.81 -30.62 -22.53
C ASP A 113 -15.73 -29.77 -21.91
N PRO A 114 -14.46 -29.93 -22.31
CA PRO A 114 -13.34 -29.15 -21.77
C PRO A 114 -13.42 -27.63 -22.03
N LYS A 115 -14.33 -27.18 -22.89
CA LYS A 115 -14.54 -25.77 -23.27
C LYS A 115 -15.81 -25.18 -22.67
N ASP A 116 -16.55 -25.89 -21.81
CA ASP A 116 -17.74 -25.34 -21.17
C ASP A 116 -17.40 -24.12 -20.35
N VAL A 117 -17.81 -22.95 -20.83
CA VAL A 117 -17.47 -21.65 -20.29
C VAL A 117 -18.02 -21.47 -18.87
N THR A 118 -19.20 -22.04 -18.59
CA THR A 118 -19.84 -21.96 -17.27
C THR A 118 -19.04 -22.72 -16.23
N ALA A 119 -18.61 -23.92 -16.56
CA ALA A 119 -17.79 -24.75 -15.69
C ALA A 119 -16.39 -24.11 -15.46
N LEU A 120 -15.75 -23.61 -16.52
CA LEU A 120 -14.50 -22.88 -16.44
C LEU A 120 -14.64 -21.67 -15.53
N TYR A 121 -15.72 -20.88 -15.68
CA TYR A 121 -15.97 -19.71 -14.86
C TYR A 121 -16.10 -20.06 -13.37
N TRP A 122 -16.91 -21.05 -13.01
CA TRP A 122 -17.13 -21.38 -11.62
C TRP A 122 -15.89 -21.93 -10.92
N ILE A 123 -15.09 -22.77 -11.60
CA ILE A 123 -13.80 -23.23 -11.04
C ILE A 123 -12.87 -22.02 -10.81
N THR A 124 -12.77 -21.15 -11.81
CA THR A 124 -11.91 -19.96 -11.73
C THR A 124 -12.38 -19.01 -10.63
N PHE A 125 -13.68 -18.68 -10.59
CA PHE A 125 -14.24 -17.74 -9.61
C PHE A 125 -14.11 -18.23 -8.17
N LEU A 126 -14.35 -19.52 -7.93
CA LEU A 126 -14.32 -20.12 -6.60
C LEU A 126 -12.91 -20.49 -6.11
N ALA A 127 -11.92 -20.55 -6.99
CA ALA A 127 -10.57 -20.97 -6.64
C ALA A 127 -9.96 -20.19 -5.46
N PRO A 128 -10.01 -18.85 -5.40
CA PRO A 128 -9.42 -18.10 -4.29
C PRO A 128 -10.09 -18.34 -2.94
N SER A 129 -11.38 -18.69 -2.93
CA SER A 129 -12.16 -18.83 -1.70
C SER A 129 -12.36 -20.28 -1.24
N SER A 130 -12.45 -21.23 -2.18
CA SER A 130 -12.88 -22.59 -1.89
C SER A 130 -12.03 -23.67 -2.57
N GLY A 131 -11.15 -23.29 -3.52
CA GLY A 131 -10.39 -24.25 -4.33
C GLY A 131 -9.22 -24.92 -3.61
N GLY A 132 -8.78 -24.37 -2.47
CA GLY A 132 -7.58 -24.83 -1.76
C GLY A 132 -6.27 -24.37 -2.40
N THR A 133 -5.15 -24.71 -1.76
CA THR A 133 -3.80 -24.26 -2.16
C THR A 133 -2.86 -25.43 -2.48
N SER A 134 -3.38 -26.64 -2.65
CA SER A 134 -2.58 -27.78 -3.10
C SER A 134 -2.10 -27.57 -4.55
N ALA A 135 -1.02 -28.23 -4.94
CA ALA A 135 -0.50 -28.15 -6.31
C ALA A 135 -1.58 -28.47 -7.35
N ASP A 136 -2.39 -29.51 -7.12
CA ASP A 136 -3.49 -29.90 -8.01
C ASP A 136 -4.61 -28.87 -8.08
N ALA A 137 -4.95 -28.25 -6.93
CA ALA A 137 -5.95 -27.18 -6.90
C ALA A 137 -5.47 -25.95 -7.68
N LEU A 138 -4.22 -25.54 -7.48
CA LEU A 138 -3.62 -24.42 -8.20
C LEU A 138 -3.50 -24.72 -9.72
N ALA A 139 -3.10 -25.92 -10.10
CA ALA A 139 -3.05 -26.34 -11.50
C ALA A 139 -4.45 -26.35 -12.14
N THR A 140 -5.47 -26.82 -11.42
CA THR A 140 -6.87 -26.82 -11.87
C THR A 140 -7.36 -25.38 -12.06
N ALA A 141 -7.11 -24.48 -11.12
CA ALA A 141 -7.47 -23.07 -11.22
C ALA A 141 -6.79 -22.39 -12.40
N THR A 142 -5.49 -22.64 -12.58
CA THR A 142 -4.70 -22.11 -13.70
C THR A 142 -5.25 -22.59 -15.04
N LYS A 143 -5.55 -23.89 -15.18
CA LYS A 143 -6.11 -24.46 -16.41
C LYS A 143 -7.47 -23.84 -16.72
N ALA A 144 -8.36 -23.73 -15.73
CA ALA A 144 -9.68 -23.12 -15.90
C ALA A 144 -9.59 -21.64 -16.28
N ALA A 145 -8.75 -20.86 -15.61
CA ALA A 145 -8.54 -19.45 -15.91
C ALA A 145 -8.00 -19.24 -17.34
N ASN A 146 -7.02 -20.01 -17.76
CA ASN A 146 -6.52 -19.96 -19.15
C ASN A 146 -7.57 -20.38 -20.16
N GLY A 147 -8.42 -21.37 -19.82
CA GLY A 147 -9.57 -21.75 -20.64
C GLY A 147 -10.56 -20.59 -20.82
N LEU A 148 -10.84 -19.81 -19.77
CA LEU A 148 -11.69 -18.62 -19.87
C LEU A 148 -11.08 -17.53 -20.75
N LEU A 149 -9.77 -17.28 -20.63
CA LEU A 149 -9.07 -16.31 -21.49
C LEU A 149 -9.15 -16.72 -22.97
N ALA A 150 -9.08 -18.01 -23.24
CA ALA A 150 -9.17 -18.59 -24.60
C ALA A 150 -10.61 -18.83 -25.08
N ALA A 151 -11.62 -18.55 -24.22
CA ALA A 151 -13.01 -18.85 -24.56
C ALA A 151 -13.49 -18.02 -25.76
N GLU A 152 -14.09 -18.73 -26.73
CA GLU A 152 -14.69 -18.17 -27.93
C GLU A 152 -16.19 -17.95 -27.73
N LYS A 153 -16.77 -17.04 -28.51
CA LYS A 153 -18.21 -16.78 -28.47
C LYS A 153 -19.01 -18.01 -28.87
N PRO A 154 -19.88 -18.52 -27.99
CA PRO A 154 -20.78 -19.65 -28.38
C PRO A 154 -21.70 -19.25 -29.56
N ALA A 155 -21.99 -20.22 -30.43
CA ALA A 155 -22.90 -19.99 -31.54
C ALA A 155 -24.26 -19.50 -31.04
N GLY A 156 -24.84 -18.53 -31.74
CA GLY A 156 -26.14 -17.94 -31.38
C GLY A 156 -26.11 -16.91 -30.24
N THR A 157 -24.96 -16.69 -29.59
CA THR A 157 -24.83 -15.64 -28.54
C THR A 157 -24.77 -14.26 -29.18
N ASN A 158 -25.51 -13.29 -28.60
CA ASN A 158 -25.45 -11.89 -29.01
C ASN A 158 -24.05 -11.30 -28.74
N ASP A 159 -23.54 -10.45 -29.67
CA ASP A 159 -22.20 -9.89 -29.60
C ASP A 159 -21.99 -9.01 -28.37
N ASP A 160 -22.93 -8.13 -28.00
CA ASP A 160 -22.83 -7.24 -26.87
C ASP A 160 -22.91 -8.02 -25.53
N ALA A 161 -23.80 -9.01 -25.48
CA ALA A 161 -23.89 -9.91 -24.33
C ALA A 161 -22.57 -10.69 -24.13
N TRP A 162 -22.00 -11.22 -25.23
CA TRP A 162 -20.70 -11.89 -25.18
C TRP A 162 -19.58 -10.96 -24.77
N LYS A 163 -19.51 -9.77 -25.33
CA LYS A 163 -18.50 -8.78 -24.96
C LYS A 163 -18.52 -8.48 -23.46
N THR A 164 -19.72 -8.27 -22.90
CA THR A 164 -19.90 -8.04 -21.46
C THR A 164 -19.49 -9.24 -20.62
N ALA A 165 -19.91 -10.45 -21.02
CA ALA A 165 -19.54 -11.67 -20.34
C ALA A 165 -18.02 -11.92 -20.41
N LYS A 166 -17.40 -11.70 -21.58
CA LYS A 166 -15.97 -11.89 -21.79
C LYS A 166 -15.12 -10.96 -20.92
N MET A 167 -15.54 -9.71 -20.74
CA MET A 167 -14.87 -8.82 -19.80
C MET A 167 -14.91 -9.38 -18.38
N THR A 168 -16.05 -9.90 -17.92
CA THR A 168 -16.18 -10.52 -16.60
C THR A 168 -15.30 -11.79 -16.50
N PHE A 169 -15.27 -12.60 -17.54
CA PHE A 169 -14.43 -13.80 -17.59
C PHE A 169 -12.95 -13.46 -17.54
N ASP A 170 -12.50 -12.48 -18.32
CA ASP A 170 -11.10 -12.06 -18.37
C ASP A 170 -10.65 -11.44 -17.04
N ALA A 171 -11.46 -10.57 -16.44
CA ALA A 171 -11.16 -9.99 -15.13
C ALA A 171 -11.04 -11.08 -14.06
N THR A 172 -11.98 -12.05 -14.07
CA THR A 172 -11.97 -13.19 -13.13
C THR A 172 -10.77 -14.09 -13.34
N ALA A 173 -10.43 -14.37 -14.60
CA ALA A 173 -9.29 -15.21 -14.96
C ALA A 173 -7.97 -14.57 -14.51
N TYR A 174 -7.74 -13.29 -14.82
CA TYR A 174 -6.55 -12.57 -14.36
C TYR A 174 -6.49 -12.44 -12.84
N LYS A 175 -7.61 -12.19 -12.16
CA LYS A 175 -7.70 -12.23 -10.69
C LYS A 175 -7.21 -13.57 -10.15
N THR A 176 -7.67 -14.68 -10.71
CA THR A 176 -7.33 -16.03 -10.25
C THR A 176 -5.90 -16.40 -10.57
N LEU A 177 -5.39 -16.06 -11.77
CA LEU A 177 -3.97 -16.26 -12.11
C LEU A 177 -3.05 -15.45 -11.20
N GLY A 178 -3.44 -14.21 -10.89
CA GLY A 178 -2.73 -13.38 -9.90
C GLY A 178 -2.70 -14.00 -8.51
N TRP A 179 -3.86 -14.54 -8.06
CA TRP A 179 -3.95 -15.24 -6.78
C TRP A 179 -3.09 -16.53 -6.76
N VAL A 180 -3.11 -17.33 -7.81
CA VAL A 180 -2.26 -18.52 -7.95
C VAL A 180 -0.78 -18.14 -7.83
N ALA A 181 -0.35 -17.14 -8.59
CA ALA A 181 1.04 -16.65 -8.56
C ALA A 181 1.42 -16.10 -7.16
N MET A 182 0.52 -15.37 -6.49
CA MET A 182 0.71 -14.88 -5.14
C MET A 182 0.88 -16.03 -4.12
N VAL A 183 0.07 -17.08 -4.20
CA VAL A 183 0.20 -18.28 -3.35
C VAL A 183 1.54 -18.98 -3.60
N GLN A 184 1.99 -19.02 -4.84
CA GLN A 184 3.28 -19.59 -5.25
C GLN A 184 4.47 -18.66 -4.96
N LYS A 185 4.21 -17.44 -4.43
CA LYS A 185 5.22 -16.39 -4.17
C LYS A 185 5.94 -15.90 -5.44
N ASN A 186 5.33 -16.05 -6.60
CA ASN A 186 5.78 -15.43 -7.84
C ASN A 186 5.22 -14.02 -7.92
N ASN A 187 5.91 -13.05 -7.27
CA ASN A 187 5.41 -11.69 -7.14
C ASN A 187 5.27 -10.98 -8.49
N ALA A 188 6.17 -11.21 -9.44
CA ALA A 188 6.14 -10.54 -10.75
C ALA A 188 4.91 -10.95 -11.58
N ASP A 189 4.59 -12.25 -11.62
CA ASP A 189 3.41 -12.75 -12.32
C ASP A 189 2.13 -12.35 -11.58
N ALA A 190 2.14 -12.35 -10.24
CA ALA A 190 1.00 -11.91 -9.44
C ALA A 190 0.67 -10.44 -9.71
N GLU A 191 1.68 -9.55 -9.68
CA GLU A 191 1.55 -8.13 -10.01
C GLU A 191 0.97 -7.94 -11.41
N THR A 192 1.56 -8.61 -12.41
CA THR A 192 1.12 -8.50 -13.81
C THR A 192 -0.34 -8.88 -13.97
N ASN A 193 -0.77 -10.00 -13.39
CA ASN A 193 -2.13 -10.49 -13.53
C ASN A 193 -3.14 -9.63 -12.75
N PHE A 194 -2.80 -9.18 -11.54
CA PHE A 194 -3.69 -8.29 -10.79
C PHE A 194 -3.85 -6.93 -11.47
N LYS A 195 -2.79 -6.36 -12.03
CA LYS A 195 -2.88 -5.13 -12.84
C LYS A 195 -3.81 -5.30 -14.05
N LYS A 196 -3.70 -6.42 -14.77
CA LYS A 196 -4.64 -6.74 -15.88
C LYS A 196 -6.08 -6.88 -15.39
N SER A 197 -6.30 -7.55 -14.26
CA SER A 197 -7.64 -7.67 -13.68
C SER A 197 -8.24 -6.31 -13.35
N LEU A 198 -7.49 -5.39 -12.71
CA LEU A 198 -7.94 -4.05 -12.37
C LEU A 198 -8.13 -3.12 -13.60
N GLN A 199 -7.40 -3.35 -14.69
CA GLN A 199 -7.63 -2.63 -15.95
C GLN A 199 -9.01 -2.95 -16.54
N ILE A 200 -9.48 -4.19 -16.37
CA ILE A 200 -10.78 -4.66 -16.88
C ILE A 200 -11.88 -4.34 -15.85
N ASP A 201 -11.66 -4.66 -14.58
CA ASP A 201 -12.58 -4.37 -13.47
C ASP A 201 -11.91 -3.46 -12.42
N PRO A 202 -11.96 -2.14 -12.60
CA PRO A 202 -11.35 -1.18 -11.67
C PRO A 202 -12.05 -1.08 -10.32
N LYS A 203 -13.17 -1.80 -10.13
CA LYS A 203 -14.01 -1.73 -8.93
C LYS A 203 -13.63 -2.78 -7.88
N SER A 204 -12.76 -3.74 -8.21
CA SER A 204 -12.41 -4.81 -7.30
C SER A 204 -11.50 -4.34 -6.16
N GLY A 205 -12.08 -4.06 -5.00
CA GLY A 205 -11.34 -3.74 -3.77
C GLY A 205 -10.46 -4.90 -3.28
N GLU A 206 -10.87 -6.13 -3.52
CA GLU A 206 -10.09 -7.31 -3.16
C GLU A 206 -8.81 -7.43 -4.00
N VAL A 207 -8.90 -7.22 -5.31
CA VAL A 207 -7.72 -7.24 -6.19
C VAL A 207 -6.78 -6.08 -5.87
N ALA A 208 -7.32 -4.90 -5.57
CA ALA A 208 -6.50 -3.78 -5.12
C ALA A 208 -5.73 -4.11 -3.83
N TYR A 209 -6.41 -4.73 -2.86
CA TYR A 209 -5.75 -5.18 -1.62
C TYR A 209 -4.64 -6.21 -1.88
N TRP A 210 -4.89 -7.24 -2.69
CA TRP A 210 -3.90 -8.25 -3.01
C TRP A 210 -2.72 -7.68 -3.81
N LEU A 211 -2.99 -6.77 -4.74
CA LEU A 211 -1.92 -6.10 -5.49
C LEU A 211 -1.02 -5.28 -4.56
N GLY A 212 -1.60 -4.54 -3.60
CA GLY A 212 -0.82 -3.86 -2.57
C GLY A 212 0.10 -4.80 -1.79
N GLN A 213 -0.42 -5.97 -1.38
CA GLN A 213 0.39 -6.99 -0.68
C GLN A 213 1.52 -7.54 -1.56
N VAL A 214 1.22 -7.83 -2.82
CA VAL A 214 2.20 -8.37 -3.78
C VAL A 214 3.30 -7.35 -4.06
N LEU A 215 2.96 -6.10 -4.31
CA LEU A 215 3.93 -5.02 -4.55
C LEU A 215 4.85 -4.81 -3.35
N LEU A 216 4.29 -4.86 -2.13
CA LEU A 216 5.11 -4.74 -0.93
C LEU A 216 6.07 -5.94 -0.77
N ALA A 217 5.58 -7.17 -1.02
CA ALA A 217 6.41 -8.37 -1.00
C ALA A 217 7.50 -8.33 -2.11
N HIS A 218 7.14 -7.88 -3.30
CA HIS A 218 8.04 -7.69 -4.44
C HIS A 218 9.13 -6.66 -4.13
N SER A 219 8.73 -5.52 -3.53
CA SER A 219 9.65 -4.47 -3.07
C SER A 219 10.75 -5.00 -2.15
N ILE A 220 10.38 -5.87 -1.22
CA ILE A 220 11.31 -6.46 -0.26
C ILE A 220 12.19 -7.53 -0.92
N ALA A 221 11.58 -8.44 -1.69
CA ALA A 221 12.29 -9.57 -2.29
C ALA A 221 13.35 -9.12 -3.28
N ASP A 222 13.02 -8.14 -4.12
CA ASP A 222 13.87 -7.67 -5.22
C ASP A 222 14.64 -6.38 -4.90
N LYS A 223 14.52 -5.88 -3.67
CA LYS A 223 15.12 -4.60 -3.22
C LYS A 223 14.71 -3.41 -4.10
N LYS A 224 13.41 -3.32 -4.41
CA LYS A 224 12.79 -2.27 -5.23
C LYS A 224 11.95 -1.33 -4.35
N PRO A 225 12.55 -0.42 -3.58
CA PRO A 225 11.82 0.44 -2.64
C PRO A 225 10.80 1.35 -3.34
N GLU A 226 10.96 1.64 -4.63
CA GLU A 226 10.03 2.43 -5.44
C GLU A 226 8.63 1.81 -5.50
N LEU A 227 8.52 0.47 -5.40
CA LEU A 227 7.22 -0.22 -5.39
C LEU A 227 6.41 0.02 -4.10
N GLN A 228 7.04 0.52 -3.03
CA GLN A 228 6.33 0.79 -1.78
C GLN A 228 5.28 1.88 -1.93
N SER A 229 5.59 2.94 -2.67
CA SER A 229 4.61 4.00 -2.94
C SER A 229 3.37 3.46 -3.67
N GLU A 230 3.59 2.66 -4.70
CA GLU A 230 2.51 2.04 -5.47
C GLU A 230 1.71 1.06 -4.61
N ALA A 231 2.37 0.26 -3.76
CA ALA A 231 1.71 -0.65 -2.81
C ALA A 231 0.76 0.10 -1.87
N LEU A 232 1.23 1.22 -1.29
CA LEU A 232 0.43 2.05 -0.39
C LEU A 232 -0.77 2.69 -1.10
N TYR A 233 -0.62 3.06 -2.38
CA TYR A 233 -1.74 3.54 -3.17
C TYR A 233 -2.84 2.49 -3.32
N TYR A 234 -2.49 1.24 -3.62
CA TYR A 234 -3.48 0.16 -3.75
C TYR A 234 -4.12 -0.22 -2.41
N PHE A 235 -3.40 -0.12 -1.29
CA PHE A 235 -4.03 -0.22 0.04
C PHE A 235 -4.98 0.96 0.29
N ALA A 236 -4.62 2.18 -0.11
CA ALA A 236 -5.51 3.33 -0.01
C ALA A 236 -6.78 3.14 -0.88
N ARG A 237 -6.64 2.60 -2.08
CA ARG A 237 -7.77 2.21 -2.93
C ARG A 237 -8.68 1.20 -2.24
N ALA A 238 -8.12 0.12 -1.70
CA ALA A 238 -8.87 -0.94 -1.03
C ALA A 238 -9.58 -0.45 0.26
N ALA A 239 -8.98 0.50 0.99
CA ALA A 239 -9.56 1.10 2.19
C ALA A 239 -10.64 2.14 1.89
N ALA A 240 -10.40 3.02 0.90
CA ALA A 240 -11.24 4.20 0.68
C ALA A 240 -12.40 3.96 -0.30
N TYR A 241 -12.27 3.01 -1.24
CA TYR A 241 -13.32 2.73 -2.20
C TYR A 241 -14.50 2.02 -1.53
N ASP A 242 -15.72 2.57 -1.70
CA ASP A 242 -16.95 2.12 -1.03
C ASP A 242 -18.09 1.79 -2.02
N GLY A 243 -17.79 1.79 -3.34
CA GLY A 243 -18.74 1.45 -4.38
C GLY A 243 -18.91 -0.07 -4.61
N PRO A 244 -19.59 -0.48 -5.68
CA PRO A 244 -19.73 -1.89 -6.05
C PRO A 244 -18.36 -2.57 -6.18
N GLY A 245 -18.21 -3.77 -5.60
CA GLY A 245 -16.93 -4.50 -5.60
C GLY A 245 -15.94 -4.07 -4.51
N ALA A 246 -16.30 -3.09 -3.67
CA ALA A 246 -15.50 -2.71 -2.50
C ALA A 246 -15.37 -3.85 -1.49
N LEU A 247 -14.34 -3.81 -0.67
CA LEU A 247 -14.27 -4.62 0.55
C LEU A 247 -15.45 -4.26 1.48
N ASN A 248 -15.87 -5.21 2.31
CA ASN A 248 -16.86 -4.91 3.33
C ASN A 248 -16.31 -3.86 4.34
N PRO A 249 -17.16 -3.17 5.11
CA PRO A 249 -16.75 -2.10 6.01
C PRO A 249 -15.64 -2.50 6.99
N ASP A 250 -15.71 -3.71 7.57
CA ASP A 250 -14.69 -4.21 8.50
C ASP A 250 -13.36 -4.49 7.79
N GLY A 251 -13.42 -5.02 6.57
CA GLY A 251 -12.25 -5.23 5.73
C GLY A 251 -11.57 -3.91 5.37
N ARG A 252 -12.36 -2.91 4.94
CA ARG A 252 -11.86 -1.56 4.63
C ARG A 252 -11.18 -0.92 5.85
N LYS A 253 -11.82 -1.02 7.02
CA LYS A 253 -11.24 -0.49 8.26
C LYS A 253 -9.89 -1.13 8.58
N LYS A 254 -9.79 -2.45 8.50
CA LYS A 254 -8.53 -3.17 8.78
C LYS A 254 -7.42 -2.80 7.80
N VAL A 255 -7.77 -2.63 6.53
CA VAL A 255 -6.80 -2.15 5.51
C VAL A 255 -6.39 -0.72 5.79
N ASP A 256 -7.30 0.13 6.25
CA ASP A 256 -7.02 1.52 6.62
C ASP A 256 -6.08 1.62 7.83
N ASP A 257 -6.33 0.81 8.86
CA ASP A 257 -5.46 0.73 10.04
C ASP A 257 -4.04 0.27 9.65
N TYR A 258 -3.94 -0.71 8.74
CA TYR A 258 -2.66 -1.18 8.21
C TYR A 258 -1.95 -0.11 7.36
N LEU A 259 -2.68 0.50 6.42
CA LEU A 259 -2.19 1.57 5.56
C LEU A 259 -1.62 2.72 6.39
N THR A 260 -2.33 3.16 7.42
CA THR A 260 -1.90 4.28 8.27
C THR A 260 -0.55 3.97 8.93
N LYS A 261 -0.37 2.77 9.46
CA LYS A 261 0.91 2.34 10.03
C LYS A 261 2.03 2.27 9.00
N ALA A 262 1.78 1.63 7.86
CA ALA A 262 2.77 1.47 6.81
C ALA A 262 3.18 2.83 6.21
N TYR A 263 2.22 3.72 6.00
CA TYR A 263 2.45 5.08 5.53
C TYR A 263 3.31 5.89 6.51
N THR A 264 2.94 5.89 7.80
CA THR A 264 3.70 6.60 8.84
C THR A 264 5.13 6.06 8.96
N THR A 265 5.33 4.75 8.80
CA THR A 265 6.67 4.15 8.78
C THR A 265 7.50 4.64 7.60
N LEU A 266 6.91 4.81 6.42
CA LEU A 266 7.61 5.27 5.23
C LEU A 266 7.82 6.79 5.22
N HIS A 267 6.76 7.57 5.53
CA HIS A 267 6.69 9.02 5.37
C HIS A 267 7.16 9.79 6.62
N GLY A 268 7.02 9.18 7.80
CA GLY A 268 7.34 9.78 9.09
C GLY A 268 6.11 10.20 9.89
N ASP A 269 5.06 10.65 9.24
CA ASP A 269 3.79 11.05 9.85
C ASP A 269 2.60 10.76 8.91
N THR A 270 1.41 11.26 9.24
CA THR A 270 0.18 11.04 8.45
C THR A 270 -0.13 12.16 7.44
N SER A 271 0.77 13.11 7.25
CA SER A 271 0.58 14.24 6.32
C SER A 271 0.39 13.73 4.89
N GLY A 272 -0.61 14.25 4.16
CA GLY A 272 -0.90 13.84 2.78
C GLY A 272 -1.65 12.50 2.63
N LEU A 273 -1.78 11.68 3.68
CA LEU A 273 -2.47 10.40 3.60
C LEU A 273 -3.95 10.54 3.22
N ALA A 274 -4.63 11.58 3.70
CA ALA A 274 -6.03 11.86 3.36
C ALA A 274 -6.22 12.16 1.88
N ASP A 275 -5.29 12.90 1.27
CA ASP A 275 -5.31 13.23 -0.15
C ASP A 275 -5.07 12.00 -1.02
N ILE A 276 -4.15 11.12 -0.59
CA ILE A 276 -3.91 9.83 -1.25
C ILE A 276 -5.18 8.98 -1.22
N LYS A 277 -5.86 8.88 -0.08
CA LYS A 277 -7.13 8.14 0.04
C LYS A 277 -8.21 8.71 -0.86
N THR A 278 -8.31 10.03 -0.95
CA THR A 278 -9.27 10.73 -1.82
C THR A 278 -8.97 10.43 -3.29
N THR A 279 -7.72 10.55 -3.69
CA THR A 279 -7.27 10.23 -5.05
C THR A 279 -7.49 8.77 -5.40
N ALA A 280 -7.12 7.87 -4.50
CA ALA A 280 -7.27 6.43 -4.69
C ALA A 280 -8.76 5.99 -4.68
N LYS A 281 -9.65 6.69 -3.97
CA LYS A 281 -11.10 6.45 -4.03
C LYS A 281 -11.65 6.77 -5.42
N ALA A 282 -11.16 7.82 -6.06
CA ALA A 282 -11.61 8.25 -7.38
C ALA A 282 -10.97 7.43 -8.51
N ASN A 283 -9.69 7.08 -8.39
CA ASN A 283 -8.91 6.44 -9.44
C ASN A 283 -8.46 5.04 -9.00
N ALA A 284 -8.67 4.05 -9.85
CA ALA A 284 -8.30 2.65 -9.56
C ALA A 284 -6.79 2.40 -9.63
N THR A 285 -6.07 3.23 -10.37
CA THR A 285 -4.61 3.14 -10.55
C THR A 285 -3.95 4.45 -10.12
N PRO A 286 -2.70 4.40 -9.62
CA PRO A 286 -1.98 5.62 -9.28
C PRO A 286 -1.71 6.48 -10.53
N PRO A 287 -1.61 7.83 -10.37
CA PRO A 287 -1.05 8.70 -11.40
C PRO A 287 0.34 8.24 -11.83
N ALA A 288 0.77 8.57 -13.06
CA ALA A 288 2.03 8.09 -13.63
C ALA A 288 3.27 8.53 -12.82
N ASP A 289 3.21 9.69 -12.19
CA ASP A 289 4.26 10.30 -11.37
C ASP A 289 4.03 10.13 -9.86
N PHE A 290 3.12 9.25 -9.47
CA PHE A 290 2.77 9.06 -8.07
C PHE A 290 3.95 8.52 -7.27
N LYS A 291 4.37 9.29 -6.28
CA LYS A 291 5.41 8.94 -5.33
C LYS A 291 5.09 9.47 -3.93
N ILE A 292 5.33 8.65 -2.93
CA ILE A 292 5.29 9.06 -1.52
C ILE A 292 6.73 9.33 -1.10
N LYS A 293 7.01 10.58 -0.67
CA LYS A 293 8.32 10.91 -0.11
C LYS A 293 8.56 10.15 1.18
N THR A 294 9.74 9.60 1.33
CA THR A 294 10.16 8.96 2.58
C THR A 294 10.51 10.00 3.64
N ALA A 295 10.47 9.63 4.90
CA ALA A 295 10.94 10.49 6.00
C ALA A 295 12.39 10.96 5.79
N MET A 296 13.23 10.11 5.21
CA MET A 296 14.62 10.45 4.89
C MET A 296 14.71 11.52 3.77
N GLU A 297 13.93 11.37 2.70
CA GLU A 297 13.88 12.37 1.61
C GLU A 297 13.37 13.73 2.12
N ILE A 298 12.34 13.71 2.96
CA ILE A 298 11.80 14.93 3.58
C ILE A 298 12.83 15.59 4.48
N ALA A 299 13.55 14.82 5.30
CA ALA A 299 14.62 15.34 6.15
C ALA A 299 15.76 15.94 5.33
N ALA A 300 16.17 15.26 4.26
CA ALA A 300 17.22 15.77 3.36
C ALA A 300 16.80 17.08 2.65
N GLU A 301 15.55 17.16 2.17
CA GLU A 301 15.03 18.41 1.57
C GLU A 301 15.00 19.55 2.57
N LYS A 302 14.56 19.29 3.82
CA LYS A 302 14.57 20.31 4.89
C LYS A 302 15.97 20.79 5.24
N GLU A 303 16.93 19.85 5.27
CA GLU A 303 18.34 20.18 5.51
C GLU A 303 18.91 21.05 4.38
N GLU A 304 18.64 20.69 3.13
CA GLU A 304 19.08 21.49 1.97
C GLU A 304 18.42 22.88 1.92
N GLU A 305 17.16 22.97 2.28
CA GLU A 305 16.45 24.25 2.39
C GLU A 305 17.04 25.10 3.52
N LEU A 306 17.32 24.49 4.67
CA LEU A 306 17.94 25.18 5.81
C LEU A 306 19.36 25.69 5.44
N LYS A 307 20.17 24.89 4.73
CA LYS A 307 21.50 25.33 4.25
C LYS A 307 21.42 26.56 3.34
N LYS A 308 20.33 26.71 2.59
CA LYS A 308 20.10 27.86 1.69
C LYS A 308 19.55 29.09 2.43
N THR A 309 18.63 28.87 3.37
CA THR A 309 17.91 29.96 4.06
C THR A 309 18.60 30.44 5.33
N ASN A 310 19.29 29.56 6.04
CA ASN A 310 20.01 29.87 7.29
C ASN A 310 21.25 28.96 7.42
N PRO A 311 22.33 29.26 6.68
CA PRO A 311 23.53 28.43 6.65
C PRO A 311 24.24 28.31 8.00
N GLU A 312 24.19 29.37 8.85
CA GLU A 312 24.80 29.37 10.19
C GLU A 312 24.08 28.38 11.12
N LEU A 313 22.75 28.36 11.10
CA LEU A 313 21.98 27.40 11.86
C LEU A 313 22.18 25.96 11.32
N ALA A 314 22.22 25.79 10.02
CA ALA A 314 22.49 24.47 9.42
C ALA A 314 23.86 23.93 9.86
N LEU A 315 24.89 24.79 9.86
CA LEU A 315 26.22 24.46 10.35
C LEU A 315 26.19 24.08 11.84
N TRP A 316 25.50 24.87 12.67
CA TRP A 316 25.38 24.58 14.08
C TRP A 316 24.70 23.27 14.37
N LEU A 317 23.55 22.98 13.69
CA LEU A 317 22.82 21.73 13.87
C LEU A 317 23.66 20.53 13.45
N ASN A 318 24.50 20.65 12.42
CA ASN A 318 25.45 19.60 12.05
C ASN A 318 26.49 19.37 13.16
N ILE A 319 27.12 20.45 13.69
CA ILE A 319 28.07 20.37 14.80
C ILE A 319 27.41 19.72 16.02
N LYS A 320 26.21 20.19 16.38
CA LYS A 320 25.42 19.65 17.50
C LYS A 320 25.14 18.15 17.34
N GLY A 321 24.75 17.72 16.13
CA GLY A 321 24.52 16.32 15.81
C GLY A 321 25.78 15.46 16.01
N GLN A 322 26.93 15.95 15.56
CA GLN A 322 28.22 15.26 15.73
C GLN A 322 28.61 15.17 17.22
N LEU A 323 28.47 16.26 18.00
CA LEU A 323 28.78 16.27 19.42
C LEU A 323 27.88 15.34 20.25
N LEU A 324 26.61 15.23 19.88
CA LEU A 324 25.65 14.37 20.57
C LEU A 324 25.78 12.88 20.17
N SER A 325 26.50 12.57 19.08
CA SER A 325 26.75 11.20 18.63
C SER A 325 27.54 10.38 19.67
N PRO A 326 27.59 9.05 19.58
CA PRO A 326 28.45 8.24 20.43
C PRO A 326 29.93 8.67 20.41
N ASP A 327 30.41 9.13 19.26
CA ASP A 327 31.80 9.55 19.02
C ASP A 327 32.00 11.06 19.24
N GLY A 328 31.05 11.74 19.89
CA GLY A 328 31.07 13.20 20.06
C GLY A 328 32.30 13.75 20.75
N GLN A 329 32.86 13.03 21.73
CA GLN A 329 34.10 13.43 22.40
C GLN A 329 35.29 13.37 21.44
N GLN A 330 35.38 12.32 20.65
CA GLN A 330 36.46 12.18 19.64
C GLN A 330 36.34 13.29 18.56
N TYR A 331 35.11 13.56 18.09
CA TYR A 331 34.85 14.66 17.17
C TYR A 331 35.31 16.00 17.73
N PHE A 332 34.95 16.32 18.98
CA PHE A 332 35.35 17.55 19.63
C PHE A 332 36.90 17.67 19.72
N ASP A 333 37.55 16.65 20.25
CA ASP A 333 39.01 16.65 20.46
C ASP A 333 39.81 16.73 19.15
N SER A 334 39.30 16.13 18.06
CA SER A 334 40.01 16.13 16.77
C SER A 334 39.69 17.29 15.86
N SER A 335 38.50 17.89 15.96
CA SER A 335 37.99 18.82 14.96
C SER A 335 37.62 20.18 15.49
N MET A 336 37.40 20.35 16.80
CA MET A 336 36.92 21.60 17.39
C MET A 336 37.88 22.20 18.45
N LYS A 337 38.53 21.36 19.26
CA LYS A 337 39.38 21.82 20.34
C LYS A 337 40.60 22.54 19.80
N GLY A 338 40.73 23.80 20.18
CA GLY A 338 41.81 24.66 19.69
C GLY A 338 41.64 25.14 18.24
N ALA A 339 40.59 24.70 17.53
CA ALA A 339 40.30 25.16 16.18
C ALA A 339 39.35 26.37 16.21
N GLN A 340 39.56 27.30 15.27
CA GLN A 340 38.63 28.38 15.04
C GLN A 340 37.42 27.88 14.29
N VAL A 341 36.22 28.11 14.86
CA VAL A 341 34.97 27.79 14.18
C VAL A 341 34.63 28.87 13.15
N PRO A 342 33.95 28.54 12.05
CA PRO A 342 33.37 29.52 11.15
C PRO A 342 32.39 30.41 11.88
N LYS A 343 32.04 31.55 11.27
CA LYS A 343 31.04 32.45 11.81
C LYS A 343 29.74 31.75 12.14
N LEU A 344 29.29 31.85 13.37
CA LEU A 344 28.04 31.31 13.89
C LEU A 344 27.14 32.46 14.35
N LYS A 345 25.83 32.19 14.41
CA LYS A 345 24.80 33.17 14.78
C LYS A 345 23.91 32.64 15.89
N GLY A 346 23.59 33.46 16.87
CA GLY A 346 22.73 33.07 17.98
C GLY A 346 22.24 34.27 18.79
N TRP A 347 21.50 34.00 19.85
CA TRP A 347 20.89 35.02 20.72
C TRP A 347 21.47 34.97 22.11
N ILE A 348 21.85 36.14 22.67
CA ILE A 348 22.33 36.25 24.05
C ILE A 348 21.17 36.03 25.02
N VAL A 349 21.17 34.90 25.71
CA VAL A 349 20.11 34.55 26.67
C VAL A 349 20.53 34.79 28.12
N LYS A 350 21.85 34.89 28.41
CA LYS A 350 22.39 35.21 29.72
C LYS A 350 23.79 35.79 29.61
N ALA A 351 24.16 36.62 30.58
CA ALA A 351 25.49 37.17 30.67
C ALA A 351 26.05 36.96 32.09
N ASN A 352 27.34 36.61 32.23
CA ASN A 352 27.95 36.24 33.49
C ASN A 352 29.31 36.98 33.68
N PRO A 353 29.47 37.84 34.72
CA PRO A 353 28.37 38.44 35.49
C PRO A 353 27.47 39.34 34.62
N ALA A 354 26.29 39.75 35.11
CA ALA A 354 25.30 40.51 34.32
C ALA A 354 25.83 41.87 33.81
N THR A 355 26.82 42.42 34.47
CA THR A 355 27.54 43.64 34.06
C THR A 355 29.02 43.34 34.01
N ARG A 356 29.73 43.96 33.06
CA ARG A 356 31.14 43.65 32.81
C ARG A 356 31.36 42.15 32.61
N SER A 357 30.51 41.59 31.79
CA SER A 357 30.43 40.16 31.58
C SER A 357 31.75 39.59 31.05
N LYS A 358 32.16 38.47 31.60
CA LYS A 358 33.29 37.65 31.13
C LYS A 358 32.84 36.54 30.21
N GLU A 359 31.57 36.18 30.34
CA GLU A 359 30.95 35.09 29.56
C GLU A 359 29.58 35.55 29.06
N LEU A 360 29.23 35.17 27.84
CA LEU A 360 27.90 35.29 27.27
C LEU A 360 27.36 33.87 26.97
N LEU A 361 26.19 33.58 27.48
CA LEU A 361 25.49 32.35 27.16
C LEU A 361 24.56 32.63 25.98
N VAL A 362 24.73 31.88 24.91
CA VAL A 362 24.08 32.07 23.63
C VAL A 362 23.23 30.84 23.27
N SER A 363 22.01 31.10 22.89
CA SER A 363 21.17 30.08 22.24
C SER A 363 21.34 30.15 20.72
N MET A 364 21.61 29.04 20.10
CA MET A 364 21.82 28.96 18.66
C MET A 364 20.52 28.72 17.87
N GLU A 365 19.46 28.29 18.54
CA GLU A 365 18.21 27.86 17.88
C GLU A 365 17.04 28.85 18.09
N GLY A 366 17.24 29.91 18.86
CA GLY A 366 16.24 30.95 19.06
C GLY A 366 16.38 31.69 20.40
N LYS A 367 15.89 32.93 20.46
CA LYS A 367 15.98 33.80 21.62
C LYS A 367 15.28 33.27 22.89
N ASP A 368 14.28 32.41 22.73
CA ASP A 368 13.47 31.85 23.81
C ASP A 368 13.91 30.42 24.16
N GLN A 369 15.00 29.94 23.57
CA GLN A 369 15.55 28.59 23.81
C GLN A 369 16.67 28.66 24.87
N ALA A 370 16.98 27.51 25.47
CA ALA A 370 18.10 27.36 26.38
C ALA A 370 19.43 27.64 25.67
N ALA A 371 20.40 28.19 26.41
CA ALA A 371 21.76 28.36 25.87
C ALA A 371 22.38 26.96 25.60
N ASP A 372 23.07 26.84 24.50
CA ASP A 372 23.87 25.69 24.10
C ASP A 372 25.32 26.07 23.76
N VAL A 373 25.63 27.36 23.81
CA VAL A 373 26.97 27.91 23.65
C VAL A 373 27.33 28.88 24.79
N THR A 374 28.57 28.79 25.27
CA THR A 374 29.21 29.78 26.15
C THR A 374 30.34 30.48 25.40
N LEU A 375 30.29 31.78 25.27
CA LEU A 375 31.38 32.61 24.75
C LEU A 375 32.17 33.17 25.92
N LYS A 376 33.41 32.72 26.12
CA LYS A 376 34.38 33.31 27.05
C LYS A 376 35.10 34.44 26.36
N LEU A 377 35.01 35.63 26.92
CA LEU A 377 35.62 36.83 26.36
C LEU A 377 37.11 36.94 26.75
N VAL A 378 37.93 36.95 25.72
CA VAL A 378 39.40 37.07 25.86
C VAL A 378 39.95 38.27 25.10
N GLY A 379 41.16 38.68 25.48
CA GLY A 379 41.91 39.70 24.76
C GLY A 379 42.55 39.18 23.46
N THR A 380 43.27 40.06 22.78
CA THR A 380 43.92 39.74 21.51
C THR A 380 45.04 38.69 21.62
N ASP A 381 45.46 38.38 22.84
CA ASP A 381 46.40 37.29 23.16
C ASP A 381 45.69 35.90 23.19
N GLY A 382 44.37 35.87 23.08
CA GLY A 382 43.54 34.67 23.10
C GLY A 382 43.43 33.98 24.45
N THR A 383 44.06 34.50 25.52
CA THR A 383 44.17 33.84 26.83
C THR A 383 43.72 34.72 28.00
N THR A 384 44.08 36.00 28.00
CA THR A 384 43.75 36.93 29.08
C THR A 384 42.27 37.29 29.06
N ALA A 385 41.58 37.12 30.19
CA ALA A 385 40.15 37.48 30.27
C ALA A 385 39.95 38.99 30.02
N ALA A 386 39.10 39.32 29.03
CA ALA A 386 38.76 40.67 28.62
C ALA A 386 37.25 40.93 28.78
N PRO A 387 36.77 41.29 29.99
CA PRO A 387 35.35 41.52 30.26
C PRO A 387 34.81 42.72 29.47
N LEU A 388 33.50 42.71 29.20
CA LEU A 388 32.77 43.83 28.60
C LEU A 388 32.86 45.07 29.47
N THR A 389 32.76 46.24 28.86
CA THR A 389 32.77 47.52 29.58
C THR A 389 31.40 47.93 30.10
N GLY A 390 30.34 47.41 29.47
CA GLY A 390 28.95 47.69 29.78
C GLY A 390 28.15 46.44 30.20
N LYS A 391 26.84 46.59 30.16
CA LYS A 391 25.87 45.50 30.35
C LYS A 391 25.35 45.08 28.98
N PRO A 392 25.52 43.84 28.57
CA PRO A 392 24.97 43.37 27.30
C PRO A 392 23.43 43.32 27.34
N GLU A 393 22.78 43.58 26.20
CA GLU A 393 21.36 43.49 26.06
C GLU A 393 20.98 41.99 25.82
N LEU A 394 20.09 41.44 26.65
CA LEU A 394 19.61 40.08 26.51
C LEU A 394 18.58 40.02 25.39
N GLY A 395 18.63 38.96 24.56
CA GLY A 395 17.80 38.79 23.37
C GLY A 395 18.42 39.41 22.11
N ASP A 396 19.57 40.07 22.21
CA ASP A 396 20.31 40.52 21.03
C ASP A 396 20.76 39.31 20.21
N GLU A 397 20.57 39.42 18.92
CA GLU A 397 21.12 38.49 17.93
C GLU A 397 22.55 38.86 17.64
N VAL A 398 23.47 37.93 17.81
CA VAL A 398 24.91 38.15 17.61
C VAL A 398 25.46 37.13 16.62
N GLU A 399 26.42 37.61 15.82
CA GLU A 399 27.29 36.72 15.03
C GLU A 399 28.66 36.73 15.71
N PHE A 400 29.27 35.55 15.79
CA PHE A 400 30.56 35.40 16.45
C PHE A 400 31.46 34.39 15.79
N GLU A 401 32.76 34.56 15.94
CA GLU A 401 33.77 33.57 15.66
C GLU A 401 34.49 33.24 16.97
N GLY A 402 34.90 31.99 17.17
CA GLY A 402 35.54 31.56 18.39
C GLY A 402 36.41 30.33 18.21
N VAL A 403 37.24 30.07 19.22
CA VAL A 403 38.08 28.85 19.28
C VAL A 403 37.49 27.87 20.28
N GLY A 404 37.30 26.64 19.89
CA GLY A 404 36.74 25.59 20.74
C GLY A 404 37.60 25.28 21.94
N GLU A 405 37.02 25.40 23.17
CA GLU A 405 37.73 25.15 24.41
C GLU A 405 37.30 23.86 25.08
N SER A 406 35.99 23.65 25.23
CA SER A 406 35.42 22.49 25.91
C SER A 406 33.96 22.28 25.52
N PHE A 407 33.42 21.11 25.81
CA PHE A 407 31.98 20.89 25.75
C PHE A 407 31.49 19.88 26.80
N THR A 408 30.22 19.99 27.17
CA THR A 408 29.47 18.99 27.93
C THR A 408 28.34 18.43 27.04
N LYS A 409 27.99 17.19 27.26
CA LYS A 409 26.98 16.50 26.43
C LYS A 409 25.58 16.60 27.03
N ASP A 410 25.46 16.60 28.34
CA ASP A 410 24.18 16.62 29.05
C ASP A 410 24.25 17.52 30.30
N PRO A 411 23.61 18.72 30.26
CA PRO A 411 23.09 19.37 29.06
C PRO A 411 24.19 19.71 28.06
N LEU A 412 23.84 19.75 26.78
CA LEU A 412 24.81 20.20 25.78
C LEU A 412 25.19 21.64 26.02
N MET A 413 26.48 21.91 26.17
CA MET A 413 27.06 23.25 26.27
C MET A 413 28.43 23.25 25.62
N VAL A 414 28.63 24.05 24.58
CA VAL A 414 29.94 24.22 23.92
C VAL A 414 30.53 25.52 24.32
N THR A 415 31.78 25.52 24.81
CA THR A 415 32.50 26.72 25.22
C THR A 415 33.49 27.11 24.12
N PHE A 416 33.39 28.36 23.67
CA PHE A 416 34.33 28.98 22.77
C PHE A 416 35.03 30.16 23.48
N THR A 417 36.32 30.35 23.26
CA THR A 417 37.01 31.60 23.54
C THR A 417 36.87 32.53 22.34
N THR A 418 36.54 33.82 22.60
CA THR A 418 36.35 34.80 21.52
C THR A 418 36.75 36.19 21.98
N GLU A 419 37.26 36.99 21.05
CA GLU A 419 37.49 38.43 21.27
C GLU A 419 36.19 39.22 21.07
N LYS A 420 36.00 40.29 21.84
CA LYS A 420 34.83 41.18 21.64
C LYS A 420 34.75 41.69 20.18
N SER A 421 35.87 41.96 19.55
CA SER A 421 35.98 42.41 18.14
C SER A 421 35.43 41.43 17.13
N LYS A 422 35.34 40.16 17.50
CA LYS A 422 34.81 39.05 16.67
C LYS A 422 33.32 38.77 16.95
N ILE A 423 32.66 39.59 17.77
CA ILE A 423 31.22 39.53 18.03
C ILE A 423 30.56 40.75 17.40
N THR A 424 29.76 40.54 16.37
CA THR A 424 28.91 41.58 15.74
C THR A 424 27.50 41.52 16.28
N GLY A 425 26.77 42.63 16.30
CA GLY A 425 25.40 42.73 16.83
C GLY A 425 25.31 42.94 18.34
N LEU A 426 26.40 42.79 19.08
CA LEU A 426 26.43 43.00 20.53
C LEU A 426 26.21 44.45 20.89
N LYS A 427 25.15 44.74 21.64
CA LYS A 427 24.89 46.07 22.22
C LYS A 427 25.19 46.06 23.71
N GLU A 428 25.75 47.17 24.22
CA GLU A 428 26.08 47.33 25.61
C GLU A 428 25.49 48.64 26.17
N GLU A 429 24.69 48.54 27.21
CA GLU A 429 24.29 49.71 28.01
C GLU A 429 25.48 50.21 28.81
N LYS A 430 25.71 51.55 28.82
CA LYS A 430 26.74 52.16 29.63
C LYS A 430 26.40 52.05 31.13
N ILE A 431 27.29 51.47 31.89
CA ILE A 431 27.15 51.45 33.37
C ILE A 431 27.41 52.85 33.95
N ALA A 432 26.42 53.43 34.64
CA ALA A 432 26.61 54.70 35.35
C ALA A 432 27.75 54.55 36.34
N PRO A 433 28.63 55.55 36.45
CA PRO A 433 29.71 55.57 37.47
C PRO A 433 29.10 55.48 38.86
N THR A 434 29.48 54.47 39.63
CA THR A 434 29.12 54.34 41.05
C THR A 434 29.79 55.50 41.77
N HIS A 435 29.01 56.54 42.19
CA HIS A 435 29.51 57.55 43.12
C HIS A 435 29.91 56.83 44.40
N ARG A 436 31.22 56.66 44.60
CA ARG A 436 31.80 56.32 45.89
C ARG A 436 31.48 57.48 46.85
N ALA A 437 30.49 57.32 47.73
CA ALA A 437 30.24 58.21 48.80
C ALA A 437 31.55 58.34 49.65
N ALA A 438 32.22 59.52 49.59
CA ALA A 438 33.33 59.79 50.45
C ALA A 438 32.76 60.00 51.85
N HIS A 439 32.93 59.00 52.70
CA HIS A 439 32.76 59.25 54.14
C HIS A 439 33.88 60.16 54.60
N LYS A 440 33.47 61.39 54.99
CA LYS A 440 34.24 62.26 55.86
C LYS A 440 34.08 61.81 57.29
#